data_47f6e99e3f64cccc72c2382622a8609e
#
_entry.id   47f6e99e3f64cccc72c2382622a8609e
#
_cell.length_a   1.000
_cell.length_b   1.000
_cell.length_c   1.000
_cell.angle_alpha   90.00
_cell.angle_beta   90.00
_cell.angle_gamma   90.00
#
_symmetry.space_group_name_H-M   'P 1'
#
loop_
_entity.id
_entity.type
_entity.pdbx_description
1 polymer ?
#
loop_
_entity_poly.entity_id
_entity_poly.type
_entity_poly.pdbx_seq_one_letter_code
_entity_poly.pdbx_strand_id
1 'polypeptide(L)'
;PIMIEEGVLDGVDRAFALHITPNLPIGFAGCRAGPMLASTDEISVTVTGRGGHASMPHLCVDPVPPMAAMIGALQTAITREINAFDPALVTVAHVEAGTTHNVIPEIARFEGTIRCVSEGTRDQAREAVKRVCTSIAAAHRCTAEVRIQEGYPVTVNDVDEAARFARACAKTLGPDGHVEFPSPVMGGEDFSYLLQKVPGAMAFLGVCPADVDNSLAAPPCHSNRMRLNEDGMAHGVALHMVMALDR
;
A
#
# COMPACT_ATOMS: atom_id res chain seq x y z
N PRO A 1 11.59 -5.20 -10.27
CA PRO A 1 11.77 -5.03 -11.73
C PRO A 1 13.12 -5.56 -12.21
N ILE A 2 14.25 -5.14 -11.60
CA ILE A 2 15.61 -5.48 -12.05
C ILE A 2 15.83 -7.00 -12.21
N MET A 3 15.46 -7.80 -11.22
CA MET A 3 15.59 -9.27 -11.30
C MET A 3 14.81 -9.86 -12.49
N ILE A 4 13.65 -9.26 -12.84
CA ILE A 4 12.86 -9.70 -14.00
C ILE A 4 13.61 -9.38 -15.31
N GLU A 5 14.20 -8.19 -15.40
CA GLU A 5 15.03 -7.77 -16.54
C GLU A 5 16.30 -8.64 -16.70
N GLU A 6 16.83 -9.15 -15.58
CA GLU A 6 17.96 -10.07 -15.53
C GLU A 6 17.56 -11.54 -15.82
N GLY A 7 16.28 -11.81 -16.11
CA GLY A 7 15.81 -13.13 -16.56
C GLY A 7 15.42 -14.09 -15.42
N VAL A 8 15.12 -13.61 -14.20
CA VAL A 8 14.71 -14.49 -13.09
C VAL A 8 13.46 -15.31 -13.40
N LEU A 9 12.65 -14.88 -14.35
CA LEU A 9 11.42 -15.58 -14.79
C LEU A 9 11.61 -16.45 -16.04
N ASP A 10 12.83 -16.56 -16.59
CA ASP A 10 13.07 -17.37 -17.77
C ASP A 10 12.84 -18.86 -17.45
N GLY A 11 11.83 -19.45 -18.14
CA GLY A 11 11.43 -20.84 -17.90
C GLY A 11 10.66 -21.07 -16.59
N VAL A 12 10.18 -20.03 -15.96
CA VAL A 12 9.34 -20.10 -14.76
C VAL A 12 7.88 -20.07 -15.15
N ASP A 13 7.14 -21.14 -14.82
CA ASP A 13 5.70 -21.25 -15.09
C ASP A 13 4.85 -20.58 -14.01
N ARG A 14 5.35 -20.51 -12.77
CA ARG A 14 4.59 -20.04 -11.59
C ARG A 14 5.52 -19.43 -10.55
N ALA A 15 5.01 -18.48 -9.78
CA ALA A 15 5.73 -17.86 -8.68
C ALA A 15 4.95 -17.95 -7.37
N PHE A 16 5.66 -18.19 -6.27
CA PHE A 16 5.05 -18.28 -4.95
C PHE A 16 5.91 -17.60 -3.88
N ALA A 17 5.27 -16.82 -3.00
CA ALA A 17 5.94 -16.18 -1.88
C ALA A 17 5.14 -16.32 -0.58
N LEU A 18 5.89 -16.35 0.54
CA LEU A 18 5.36 -16.28 1.89
C LEU A 18 5.92 -15.05 2.61
N HIS A 19 5.02 -14.26 3.18
CA HIS A 19 5.36 -13.21 4.13
C HIS A 19 4.98 -13.67 5.54
N ILE A 20 5.87 -13.53 6.51
CA ILE A 20 5.54 -13.83 7.91
C ILE A 20 4.58 -12.78 8.48
N THR A 21 3.74 -13.20 9.44
CA THR A 21 2.95 -12.25 10.24
C THR A 21 2.77 -12.74 11.68
N PRO A 22 3.10 -11.92 12.68
CA PRO A 22 2.80 -12.25 14.08
C PRO A 22 1.29 -12.19 14.38
N ASN A 23 0.48 -11.63 13.47
CA ASN A 23 -0.97 -11.49 13.63
C ASN A 23 -1.77 -12.73 13.20
N LEU A 24 -1.08 -13.82 12.86
CA LEU A 24 -1.64 -15.16 12.71
C LEU A 24 -0.93 -16.13 13.66
N PRO A 25 -1.65 -17.10 14.28
CA PRO A 25 -1.05 -18.15 15.08
C PRO A 25 -0.12 -19.04 14.25
N ILE A 26 0.82 -19.70 14.92
CA ILE A 26 1.60 -20.80 14.32
C ILE A 26 0.65 -21.95 13.92
N GLY A 27 0.97 -22.61 12.80
CA GLY A 27 0.14 -23.67 12.26
C GLY A 27 -0.95 -23.16 11.31
N PHE A 28 -1.00 -21.85 11.09
CA PHE A 28 -1.91 -21.23 10.13
C PHE A 28 -1.14 -20.45 9.06
N ALA A 29 -1.63 -20.52 7.84
CA ALA A 29 -1.17 -19.66 6.75
C ALA A 29 -2.39 -19.21 5.94
N GLY A 30 -2.36 -17.99 5.40
CA GLY A 30 -3.54 -17.42 4.75
C GLY A 30 -3.23 -16.65 3.50
N CYS A 31 -4.15 -16.72 2.56
CA CYS A 31 -4.21 -15.86 1.39
C CYS A 31 -5.66 -15.69 0.94
N ARG A 32 -5.83 -15.05 -0.20
CA ARG A 32 -7.09 -14.97 -0.94
C ARG A 32 -6.82 -14.97 -2.43
N ALA A 33 -7.76 -15.38 -3.23
CA ALA A 33 -7.76 -15.19 -4.67
C ALA A 33 -8.04 -13.72 -5.02
N GLY A 34 -7.49 -13.26 -6.15
CA GLY A 34 -7.63 -11.87 -6.59
C GLY A 34 -6.74 -10.91 -5.78
N PRO A 35 -7.15 -9.64 -5.62
CA PRO A 35 -6.35 -8.63 -4.93
C PRO A 35 -6.01 -9.06 -3.51
N MET A 36 -4.70 -9.19 -3.20
CA MET A 36 -4.17 -9.63 -1.91
C MET A 36 -3.56 -8.47 -1.13
N LEU A 37 -2.73 -7.64 -1.79
CA LEU A 37 -2.17 -6.41 -1.21
C LEU A 37 -2.37 -5.24 -2.16
N ALA A 38 -2.45 -4.04 -1.58
CA ALA A 38 -2.69 -2.80 -2.31
C ALA A 38 -1.48 -2.37 -3.15
N SER A 39 -1.75 -1.56 -4.17
CA SER A 39 -0.72 -0.75 -4.82
C SER A 39 -0.16 0.31 -3.87
N THR A 40 1.03 0.82 -4.20
CA THR A 40 1.65 1.91 -3.44
C THR A 40 2.11 3.01 -4.38
N ASP A 41 1.62 4.23 -4.17
CA ASP A 41 2.18 5.41 -4.82
C ASP A 41 2.53 6.45 -3.77
N GLU A 42 3.57 7.21 -4.04
CA GLU A 42 3.94 8.36 -3.24
C GLU A 42 3.48 9.63 -3.94
N ILE A 43 2.93 10.57 -3.20
CA ILE A 43 2.55 11.89 -3.70
C ILE A 43 3.37 12.97 -3.01
N SER A 44 3.84 13.93 -3.80
CA SER A 44 4.45 15.16 -3.32
C SER A 44 3.83 16.33 -4.06
N VAL A 45 3.27 17.27 -3.32
CA VAL A 45 2.60 18.45 -3.87
C VAL A 45 3.29 19.69 -3.35
N THR A 46 3.78 20.52 -4.28
CA THR A 46 4.38 21.82 -3.98
C THR A 46 3.45 22.92 -4.48
N VAL A 47 2.97 23.72 -3.56
CA VAL A 47 2.11 24.89 -3.85
C VAL A 47 2.99 26.13 -3.81
N THR A 48 3.05 26.85 -4.92
CA THR A 48 3.84 28.08 -5.06
C THR A 48 2.93 29.30 -5.18
N GLY A 49 3.19 30.27 -4.33
CA GLY A 49 2.53 31.56 -4.32
C GLY A 49 3.52 32.71 -4.39
N ARG A 50 3.33 33.74 -3.58
CA ARG A 50 4.23 34.87 -3.41
C ARG A 50 4.20 35.31 -1.95
N GLY A 51 5.32 35.12 -1.26
CA GLY A 51 5.49 35.48 0.14
C GLY A 51 5.50 36.96 0.42
N GLY A 52 5.47 37.31 1.70
CA GLY A 52 5.56 38.69 2.19
C GLY A 52 5.16 38.84 3.64
N HIS A 53 4.97 40.09 4.08
CA HIS A 53 4.63 40.42 5.47
C HIS A 53 3.19 40.02 5.80
N ALA A 54 2.97 39.27 6.86
CA ALA A 54 1.65 38.75 7.23
C ALA A 54 0.59 39.85 7.53
N SER A 55 1.03 41.09 7.87
CA SER A 55 0.12 42.21 8.05
C SER A 55 -0.39 42.83 6.75
N MET A 56 0.18 42.47 5.60
CA MET A 56 -0.19 42.97 4.27
C MET A 56 -0.51 41.82 3.29
N PRO A 57 -1.45 40.90 3.63
CA PRO A 57 -1.72 39.72 2.83
C PRO A 57 -2.25 40.03 1.42
N HIS A 58 -2.86 41.20 1.23
CA HIS A 58 -3.37 41.69 -0.08
C HIS A 58 -2.21 41.94 -1.10
N LEU A 59 -0.97 42.09 -0.64
CA LEU A 59 0.22 42.21 -1.49
C LEU A 59 0.89 40.85 -1.78
N CYS A 60 0.38 39.77 -1.19
CA CYS A 60 0.93 38.41 -1.29
C CYS A 60 0.02 37.51 -2.11
N VAL A 61 0.48 36.30 -2.38
CA VAL A 61 -0.31 35.15 -2.82
C VAL A 61 0.04 34.00 -1.87
N ASP A 62 -0.77 33.81 -0.85
CA ASP A 62 -0.48 32.89 0.24
C ASP A 62 -0.74 31.43 -0.19
N PRO A 63 0.24 30.53 -0.19
CA PRO A 63 0.06 29.13 -0.57
C PRO A 63 -0.50 28.27 0.56
N VAL A 64 -0.54 28.75 1.81
CA VAL A 64 -0.96 27.94 2.98
C VAL A 64 -2.46 27.64 2.98
N PRO A 65 -3.39 28.60 2.76
CA PRO A 65 -4.81 28.31 2.70
C PRO A 65 -5.19 27.31 1.61
N PRO A 66 -4.73 27.43 0.32
CA PRO A 66 -5.03 26.44 -0.69
C PRO A 66 -4.45 25.07 -0.37
N MET A 67 -3.24 24.94 0.20
CA MET A 67 -2.69 23.67 0.64
C MET A 67 -3.60 23.00 1.67
N ALA A 68 -4.05 23.72 2.68
CA ALA A 68 -4.97 23.17 3.69
C ALA A 68 -6.31 22.72 3.06
N ALA A 69 -6.85 23.52 2.11
CA ALA A 69 -8.05 23.16 1.37
C ALA A 69 -7.86 21.91 0.49
N MET A 70 -6.70 21.74 -0.16
CA MET A 70 -6.37 20.56 -0.95
C MET A 70 -6.42 19.29 -0.09
N ILE A 71 -5.81 19.28 1.09
CA ILE A 71 -5.79 18.12 1.98
C ILE A 71 -7.22 17.66 2.33
N GLY A 72 -8.11 18.59 2.67
CA GLY A 72 -9.51 18.26 2.94
C GLY A 72 -10.29 17.82 1.70
N ALA A 73 -10.08 18.49 0.56
CA ALA A 73 -10.76 18.19 -0.69
C ALA A 73 -10.36 16.83 -1.26
N LEU A 74 -9.11 16.39 -1.08
CA LEU A 74 -8.66 15.04 -1.46
C LEU A 74 -9.46 13.95 -0.75
N GLN A 75 -9.74 14.10 0.55
CA GLN A 75 -10.57 13.15 1.28
C GLN A 75 -12.00 13.10 0.71
N THR A 76 -12.55 14.25 0.35
CA THR A 76 -13.88 14.35 -0.26
C THR A 76 -13.89 13.71 -1.65
N ALA A 77 -12.92 14.00 -2.51
CA ALA A 77 -12.84 13.45 -3.86
C ALA A 77 -12.76 11.91 -3.81
N ILE A 78 -11.87 11.34 -3.00
CA ILE A 78 -11.73 9.89 -2.87
C ILE A 78 -13.05 9.25 -2.41
N THR A 79 -13.71 9.81 -1.40
CA THR A 79 -14.95 9.23 -0.86
C THR A 79 -16.18 9.45 -1.72
N ARG A 80 -16.17 10.39 -2.67
CA ARG A 80 -17.35 10.73 -3.52
C ARG A 80 -17.20 10.25 -4.96
N GLU A 81 -15.99 10.06 -5.45
CA GLU A 81 -15.73 9.71 -6.85
C GLU A 81 -15.29 8.25 -7.01
N ILE A 82 -14.70 7.65 -5.97
CA ILE A 82 -14.24 6.26 -5.99
C ILE A 82 -15.34 5.33 -5.47
N ASN A 83 -15.49 4.19 -6.14
CA ASN A 83 -16.43 3.15 -5.72
C ASN A 83 -16.03 2.59 -4.34
N ALA A 84 -16.94 2.63 -3.38
CA ALA A 84 -16.69 2.15 -2.01
C ALA A 84 -16.35 0.64 -1.93
N PHE A 85 -16.76 -0.15 -2.94
CA PHE A 85 -16.45 -1.58 -3.05
C PHE A 85 -15.14 -1.88 -3.79
N ASP A 86 -14.49 -0.86 -4.36
CA ASP A 86 -13.14 -0.91 -4.92
C ASP A 86 -12.34 0.26 -4.32
N PRO A 87 -11.95 0.16 -3.04
CA PRO A 87 -11.54 1.31 -2.24
C PRO A 87 -10.17 1.84 -2.61
N ALA A 88 -10.02 3.17 -2.44
CA ALA A 88 -8.75 3.85 -2.43
C ALA A 88 -8.53 4.57 -1.10
N LEU A 89 -7.27 4.69 -0.68
CA LEU A 89 -6.84 5.56 0.41
C LEU A 89 -5.87 6.61 -0.14
N VAL A 90 -6.09 7.86 0.25
CA VAL A 90 -5.11 8.94 0.08
C VAL A 90 -4.80 9.49 1.47
N THR A 91 -3.57 9.34 1.90
CA THR A 91 -3.13 9.79 3.22
C THR A 91 -2.04 10.83 3.07
N VAL A 92 -2.24 12.02 3.61
CA VAL A 92 -1.21 13.05 3.75
C VAL A 92 -0.58 12.87 5.13
N ALA A 93 0.73 12.62 5.15
CA ALA A 93 1.48 12.31 6.36
C ALA A 93 2.54 13.35 6.73
N HIS A 94 2.94 14.19 5.77
CA HIS A 94 3.92 15.25 5.98
C HIS A 94 3.42 16.57 5.41
N VAL A 95 3.58 17.68 6.16
CA VAL A 95 3.17 19.03 5.76
C VAL A 95 4.26 20.02 6.19
N GLU A 96 4.67 20.89 5.28
CA GLU A 96 5.68 21.93 5.53
C GLU A 96 5.23 23.26 4.94
N ALA A 97 5.21 24.35 5.75
CA ALA A 97 4.90 25.69 5.30
C ALA A 97 5.42 26.76 6.27
N GLY A 98 6.24 27.68 5.75
CA GLY A 98 6.75 28.82 6.51
C GLY A 98 7.75 28.45 7.61
N THR A 99 8.40 29.48 8.18
CA THR A 99 9.43 29.34 9.23
C THR A 99 9.17 30.22 10.44
N THR A 100 8.24 31.17 10.32
CA THR A 100 7.92 32.14 11.38
C THR A 100 6.46 32.62 11.25
N HIS A 101 5.92 33.13 12.35
CA HIS A 101 4.50 33.52 12.48
C HIS A 101 4.09 34.79 11.74
N ASN A 102 5.03 35.64 11.34
CA ASN A 102 4.74 36.97 10.75
C ASN A 102 5.17 37.12 9.28
N VAL A 103 5.54 36.01 8.62
CA VAL A 103 5.93 35.98 7.21
C VAL A 103 5.10 34.92 6.48
N ILE A 104 4.37 35.35 5.45
CA ILE A 104 3.71 34.45 4.49
C ILE A 104 4.80 33.79 3.64
N PRO A 105 4.86 32.45 3.56
CA PRO A 105 5.87 31.76 2.76
C PRO A 105 5.59 31.90 1.27
N GLU A 106 6.59 31.68 0.44
CA GLU A 106 6.43 31.55 -1.01
C GLU A 106 5.97 30.15 -1.41
N ILE A 107 6.34 29.14 -0.62
CA ILE A 107 6.09 27.74 -0.90
C ILE A 107 5.43 27.06 0.30
N ALA A 108 4.46 26.21 0.02
CA ALA A 108 3.91 25.23 0.94
C ALA A 108 3.95 23.84 0.31
N ARG A 109 4.20 22.78 1.08
CA ARG A 109 4.34 21.42 0.58
C ARG A 109 3.58 20.43 1.44
N PHE A 110 3.11 19.36 0.82
CA PHE A 110 2.69 18.16 1.54
C PHE A 110 3.10 16.91 0.78
N GLU A 111 3.26 15.81 1.52
CA GLU A 111 3.59 14.50 1.01
C GLU A 111 2.67 13.45 1.61
N GLY A 112 2.45 12.39 0.85
CA GLY A 112 1.54 11.33 1.26
C GLY A 112 1.61 10.11 0.37
N THR A 113 0.61 9.25 0.50
CA THR A 113 0.53 7.98 -0.26
C THR A 113 -0.85 7.77 -0.84
N ILE A 114 -0.90 7.05 -1.98
CA ILE A 114 -2.13 6.48 -2.55
C ILE A 114 -2.05 4.95 -2.42
N ARG A 115 -3.14 4.32 -1.97
CA ARG A 115 -3.28 2.87 -1.86
C ARG A 115 -4.58 2.45 -2.53
N CYS A 116 -4.52 1.49 -3.45
CA CYS A 116 -5.68 0.98 -4.19
C CYS A 116 -5.59 -0.54 -4.33
N VAL A 117 -6.73 -1.19 -4.50
CA VAL A 117 -6.82 -2.65 -4.65
C VAL A 117 -7.13 -3.06 -6.09
N SER A 118 -7.25 -2.11 -7.01
CA SER A 118 -7.29 -2.31 -8.45
C SER A 118 -6.49 -1.23 -9.19
N GLU A 119 -5.96 -1.55 -10.36
CA GLU A 119 -5.23 -0.58 -11.18
C GLU A 119 -6.18 0.49 -11.75
N GLY A 120 -7.42 0.13 -12.08
CA GLY A 120 -8.41 1.11 -12.57
C GLY A 120 -8.73 2.19 -11.52
N THR A 121 -8.92 1.80 -10.27
CA THR A 121 -9.13 2.74 -9.16
C THR A 121 -7.85 3.52 -8.83
N ARG A 122 -6.67 2.90 -8.99
CA ARG A 122 -5.38 3.57 -8.84
C ARG A 122 -5.22 4.74 -9.80
N ASP A 123 -5.56 4.55 -11.09
CA ASP A 123 -5.51 5.59 -12.10
C ASP A 123 -6.52 6.71 -11.80
N GLN A 124 -7.75 6.37 -11.42
CA GLN A 124 -8.75 7.36 -11.00
C GLN A 124 -8.30 8.20 -9.81
N ALA A 125 -7.70 7.57 -8.80
CA ALA A 125 -7.19 8.27 -7.62
C ALA A 125 -6.05 9.22 -7.97
N ARG A 126 -5.11 8.81 -8.83
CA ARG A 126 -4.01 9.66 -9.33
C ARG A 126 -4.54 10.89 -10.07
N GLU A 127 -5.49 10.69 -10.96
CA GLU A 127 -6.10 11.80 -11.72
C GLU A 127 -6.90 12.73 -10.80
N ALA A 128 -7.62 12.21 -9.81
CA ALA A 128 -8.32 13.03 -8.81
C ALA A 128 -7.33 13.90 -8.01
N VAL A 129 -6.20 13.34 -7.57
CA VAL A 129 -5.16 14.09 -6.85
C VAL A 129 -4.62 15.23 -7.70
N LYS A 130 -4.23 14.97 -8.95
CA LYS A 130 -3.73 16.01 -9.86
C LYS A 130 -4.77 17.12 -10.08
N ARG A 131 -5.99 16.74 -10.44
CA ARG A 131 -7.08 17.66 -10.73
C ARG A 131 -7.44 18.54 -9.52
N VAL A 132 -7.63 17.93 -8.35
CA VAL A 132 -8.03 18.66 -7.13
C VAL A 132 -6.95 19.68 -6.76
N CYS A 133 -5.68 19.26 -6.71
CA CYS A 133 -4.58 20.14 -6.32
C CYS A 133 -4.39 21.29 -7.30
N THR A 134 -4.38 21.03 -8.59
CA THR A 134 -4.18 22.07 -9.61
C THR A 134 -5.34 23.06 -9.66
N SER A 135 -6.60 22.57 -9.52
CA SER A 135 -7.80 23.42 -9.56
C SER A 135 -7.87 24.33 -8.33
N ILE A 136 -7.58 23.82 -7.14
CA ILE A 136 -7.59 24.64 -5.91
C ILE A 136 -6.45 25.66 -5.93
N ALA A 137 -5.25 25.29 -6.38
CA ALA A 137 -4.16 26.24 -6.54
C ALA A 137 -4.56 27.40 -7.45
N ALA A 138 -5.12 27.10 -8.62
CA ALA A 138 -5.57 28.10 -9.59
C ALA A 138 -6.64 29.02 -9.00
N ALA A 139 -7.62 28.49 -8.26
CA ALA A 139 -8.66 29.29 -7.59
C ALA A 139 -8.08 30.30 -6.60
N HIS A 140 -6.91 30.01 -6.02
CA HIS A 140 -6.19 30.89 -5.09
C HIS A 140 -5.05 31.69 -5.74
N ARG A 141 -4.96 31.71 -7.08
CA ARG A 141 -3.87 32.38 -7.84
C ARG A 141 -2.48 31.79 -7.58
N CYS A 142 -2.41 30.60 -7.00
CA CYS A 142 -1.21 29.79 -6.81
C CYS A 142 -1.02 28.85 -7.98
N THR A 143 0.15 28.23 -8.06
CA THR A 143 0.41 27.06 -8.89
C THR A 143 0.67 25.83 -8.00
N ALA A 144 0.28 24.64 -8.48
CA ALA A 144 0.60 23.39 -7.80
C ALA A 144 1.39 22.48 -8.76
N GLU A 145 2.56 22.07 -8.33
CA GLU A 145 3.29 20.96 -8.94
C GLU A 145 2.94 19.67 -8.18
N VAL A 146 2.34 18.71 -8.89
CA VAL A 146 1.94 17.42 -8.34
C VAL A 146 2.83 16.34 -8.93
N ARG A 147 3.65 15.74 -8.10
CA ARG A 147 4.49 14.59 -8.45
C ARG A 147 3.89 13.34 -7.84
N ILE A 148 3.68 12.32 -8.68
CA ILE A 148 3.26 11.00 -8.24
C ILE A 148 4.37 10.03 -8.65
N GLN A 149 5.03 9.46 -7.65
CA GLN A 149 6.01 8.40 -7.88
C GLN A 149 5.29 7.07 -7.76
N GLU A 150 5.27 6.34 -8.87
CA GLU A 150 4.68 5.01 -8.91
C GLU A 150 5.53 4.04 -8.10
N GLY A 151 4.89 3.37 -7.15
CA GLY A 151 5.46 2.27 -6.39
C GLY A 151 4.93 0.92 -6.86
N TYR A 152 4.76 -0.01 -5.94
CA TYR A 152 4.34 -1.37 -6.26
C TYR A 152 2.93 -1.41 -6.86
N PRO A 153 2.68 -2.22 -7.91
CA PRO A 153 1.34 -2.50 -8.39
C PRO A 153 0.53 -3.31 -7.37
N VAL A 154 -0.75 -3.48 -7.63
CA VAL A 154 -1.61 -4.35 -6.82
C VAL A 154 -1.06 -5.78 -6.88
N THR A 155 -0.89 -6.41 -5.73
CA THR A 155 -0.56 -7.83 -5.64
C THR A 155 -1.84 -8.63 -5.87
N VAL A 156 -1.91 -9.33 -6.98
CA VAL A 156 -3.10 -10.12 -7.38
C VAL A 156 -2.72 -11.59 -7.42
N ASN A 157 -3.30 -12.37 -6.53
CA ASN A 157 -3.15 -13.82 -6.55
C ASN A 157 -4.00 -14.44 -7.66
N ASP A 158 -3.40 -15.33 -8.43
CA ASP A 158 -4.12 -16.17 -9.37
C ASP A 158 -5.09 -17.09 -8.61
N VAL A 159 -6.28 -17.32 -9.19
CA VAL A 159 -7.36 -18.08 -8.53
C VAL A 159 -6.96 -19.55 -8.30
N ASP A 160 -6.34 -20.17 -9.30
CA ASP A 160 -5.94 -21.58 -9.23
C ASP A 160 -4.75 -21.77 -8.29
N GLU A 161 -3.81 -20.82 -8.29
CA GLU A 161 -2.64 -20.86 -7.40
C GLU A 161 -3.02 -20.56 -5.94
N ALA A 162 -3.99 -19.69 -5.68
CA ALA A 162 -4.54 -19.50 -4.33
C ALA A 162 -5.26 -20.77 -3.84
N ALA A 163 -6.06 -21.42 -4.69
CA ALA A 163 -6.69 -22.69 -4.36
C ALA A 163 -5.66 -23.82 -4.14
N ARG A 164 -4.57 -23.83 -4.92
CA ARG A 164 -3.45 -24.76 -4.75
C ARG A 164 -2.75 -24.54 -3.42
N PHE A 165 -2.52 -23.28 -3.02
CA PHE A 165 -1.97 -22.95 -1.72
C PHE A 165 -2.86 -23.43 -0.56
N ALA A 166 -4.19 -23.27 -0.66
CA ALA A 166 -5.11 -23.78 0.35
C ALA A 166 -4.99 -25.30 0.51
N ARG A 167 -4.84 -26.05 -0.61
CA ARG A 167 -4.60 -27.51 -0.57
C ARG A 167 -3.23 -27.83 0.06
N ALA A 168 -2.20 -27.04 -0.23
CA ALA A 168 -0.88 -27.20 0.39
C ALA A 168 -0.95 -26.99 1.90
N CYS A 169 -1.70 -25.99 2.38
CA CYS A 169 -1.93 -25.77 3.81
C CYS A 169 -2.60 -27.00 4.45
N ALA A 170 -3.65 -27.56 3.83
CA ALA A 170 -4.33 -28.73 4.36
C ALA A 170 -3.39 -29.95 4.48
N LYS A 171 -2.45 -30.13 3.54
CA LYS A 171 -1.45 -31.21 3.58
C LYS A 171 -0.38 -31.00 4.66
N THR A 172 0.03 -29.76 4.93
CA THR A 172 1.19 -29.46 5.77
C THR A 172 0.84 -29.00 7.17
N LEU A 173 -0.25 -28.25 7.31
CA LEU A 173 -0.68 -27.62 8.56
C LEU A 173 -1.93 -28.27 9.17
N GLY A 174 -2.55 -29.19 8.44
CA GLY A 174 -3.82 -29.82 8.80
C GLY A 174 -5.04 -29.16 8.14
N PRO A 175 -6.22 -29.79 8.27
CA PRO A 175 -7.41 -29.40 7.49
C PRO A 175 -7.87 -27.95 7.75
N ASP A 176 -7.60 -27.39 8.92
CA ASP A 176 -7.97 -26.04 9.32
C ASP A 176 -6.82 -25.03 9.20
N GLY A 177 -5.64 -25.46 8.69
CA GLY A 177 -4.43 -24.64 8.62
C GLY A 177 -4.47 -23.49 7.60
N HIS A 178 -5.47 -23.45 6.70
CA HIS A 178 -5.67 -22.35 5.75
C HIS A 178 -6.66 -21.31 6.29
N VAL A 179 -6.28 -20.03 6.18
CA VAL A 179 -7.16 -18.89 6.49
C VAL A 179 -7.43 -18.11 5.22
N GLU A 180 -8.69 -18.09 4.79
CA GLU A 180 -9.12 -17.21 3.69
C GLU A 180 -9.23 -15.76 4.19
N PHE A 181 -8.50 -14.83 3.56
CA PHE A 181 -8.59 -13.42 3.93
C PHE A 181 -9.86 -12.78 3.37
N PRO A 182 -10.71 -12.19 4.23
CA PRO A 182 -11.99 -11.63 3.78
C PRO A 182 -11.82 -10.36 2.93
N SER A 183 -10.70 -9.66 3.07
CA SER A 183 -10.38 -8.43 2.35
C SER A 183 -8.89 -8.34 2.04
N PRO A 184 -8.49 -7.56 1.02
CA PRO A 184 -7.09 -7.25 0.78
C PRO A 184 -6.42 -6.52 1.96
N VAL A 185 -5.12 -6.69 2.10
CA VAL A 185 -4.29 -5.92 3.03
C VAL A 185 -3.84 -4.63 2.34
N MET A 186 -3.91 -3.49 3.04
CA MET A 186 -3.53 -2.19 2.45
C MET A 186 -2.02 -1.92 2.45
N GLY A 187 -1.20 -2.91 2.80
CA GLY A 187 0.25 -2.93 2.56
C GLY A 187 0.58 -3.14 1.09
N GLY A 188 1.79 -2.79 0.67
CA GLY A 188 2.29 -3.06 -0.68
C GLY A 188 3.44 -4.06 -0.67
N GLU A 189 3.67 -4.74 -1.81
CA GLU A 189 4.63 -5.82 -1.93
C GLU A 189 5.26 -5.86 -3.32
N ASP A 190 6.58 -5.97 -3.41
CA ASP A 190 7.29 -5.97 -4.69
C ASP A 190 7.13 -7.29 -5.46
N PHE A 191 6.75 -8.37 -4.80
CA PHE A 191 6.39 -9.63 -5.45
C PHE A 191 5.24 -9.45 -6.46
N SER A 192 4.44 -8.40 -6.33
CA SER A 192 3.42 -8.01 -7.29
C SER A 192 3.93 -7.90 -8.73
N TYR A 193 5.17 -7.47 -8.93
CA TYR A 193 5.77 -7.41 -10.27
C TYR A 193 5.95 -8.79 -10.92
N LEU A 194 6.26 -9.82 -10.13
CA LEU A 194 6.37 -11.18 -10.62
C LEU A 194 4.98 -11.72 -10.99
N LEU A 195 3.97 -11.46 -10.14
CA LEU A 195 2.59 -11.88 -10.38
C LEU A 195 1.93 -11.21 -11.59
N GLN A 196 2.45 -10.09 -12.06
CA GLN A 196 2.04 -9.50 -13.34
C GLN A 196 2.57 -10.24 -14.57
N LYS A 197 3.53 -11.14 -14.40
CA LYS A 197 4.22 -11.83 -15.49
C LYS A 197 3.91 -13.31 -15.57
N VAL A 198 3.74 -13.96 -14.43
CA VAL A 198 3.43 -15.39 -14.31
C VAL A 198 2.34 -15.60 -13.27
N PRO A 199 1.49 -16.65 -13.46
CA PRO A 199 0.54 -17.04 -12.42
C PRO A 199 1.26 -17.30 -11.10
N GLY A 200 0.62 -16.99 -9.99
CA GLY A 200 1.22 -17.24 -8.70
C GLY A 200 0.37 -16.75 -7.54
N ALA A 201 0.87 -16.96 -6.34
CA ALA A 201 0.22 -16.49 -5.13
C ALA A 201 1.24 -16.01 -4.09
N MET A 202 0.86 -14.97 -3.39
CA MET A 202 1.49 -14.53 -2.16
C MET A 202 0.57 -14.82 -0.98
N ALA A 203 1.14 -15.37 0.09
CA ALA A 203 0.41 -15.73 1.28
C ALA A 203 1.13 -15.25 2.55
N PHE A 204 0.40 -15.17 3.65
CA PHE A 204 0.95 -14.88 4.96
C PHE A 204 1.09 -16.15 5.80
N LEU A 205 2.24 -16.27 6.48
CA LEU A 205 2.54 -17.37 7.40
C LEU A 205 2.45 -16.88 8.85
N GLY A 206 1.69 -17.58 9.68
CA GLY A 206 1.55 -17.29 11.09
C GLY A 206 2.81 -17.59 11.89
N VAL A 207 3.29 -16.57 12.62
CA VAL A 207 4.47 -16.64 13.49
C VAL A 207 4.20 -15.93 14.82
N CYS A 208 2.97 -15.96 15.33
CA CYS A 208 2.61 -15.34 16.61
C CYS A 208 3.49 -15.89 17.75
N PRO A 209 4.07 -15.02 18.62
CA PRO A 209 4.78 -15.47 19.81
C PRO A 209 3.90 -16.32 20.72
N ALA A 210 4.48 -17.36 21.33
CA ALA A 210 3.75 -18.32 22.16
C ALA A 210 3.15 -17.71 23.45
N ASP A 211 3.67 -16.57 23.91
CA ASP A 211 3.21 -15.83 25.08
C ASP A 211 2.13 -14.78 24.76
N VAL A 212 1.61 -14.77 23.54
CA VAL A 212 0.55 -13.86 23.09
C VAL A 212 -0.73 -14.66 22.81
N ASP A 213 -1.71 -14.56 23.72
CA ASP A 213 -2.96 -15.31 23.64
C ASP A 213 -3.82 -14.91 22.42
N ASN A 214 -3.82 -13.63 22.09
CA ASN A 214 -4.57 -13.10 20.94
C ASN A 214 -3.58 -12.57 19.89
N SER A 215 -3.40 -13.32 18.81
CA SER A 215 -2.47 -12.96 17.73
C SER A 215 -2.77 -11.58 17.12
N LEU A 216 -4.03 -11.15 17.04
CA LEU A 216 -4.39 -9.82 16.53
C LEU A 216 -3.86 -8.68 17.40
N ALA A 217 -3.53 -8.96 18.68
CA ALA A 217 -2.92 -7.99 19.59
C ALA A 217 -1.38 -8.00 19.54
N ALA A 218 -0.77 -8.92 18.81
CA ALA A 218 0.68 -8.96 18.62
C ALA A 218 1.15 -7.68 17.89
N PRO A 219 2.29 -7.07 18.31
CA PRO A 219 2.88 -5.97 17.56
C PRO A 219 3.15 -6.40 16.11
N PRO A 220 2.60 -5.66 15.11
CA PRO A 220 2.66 -6.09 13.72
C PRO A 220 4.08 -5.98 13.14
N CYS A 221 4.27 -6.51 11.94
CA CYS A 221 5.48 -6.31 11.14
C CYS A 221 5.82 -4.82 11.06
N HIS A 222 7.12 -4.49 11.06
CA HIS A 222 7.70 -3.13 11.11
C HIS A 222 7.57 -2.40 12.46
N SER A 223 6.93 -2.98 13.48
CA SER A 223 6.99 -2.45 14.84
C SER A 223 8.37 -2.70 15.46
N ASN A 224 8.93 -1.72 16.16
CA ASN A 224 10.15 -1.91 16.96
C ASN A 224 9.96 -2.87 18.16
N ARG A 225 8.71 -3.29 18.44
CA ARG A 225 8.35 -4.29 19.45
C ARG A 225 7.91 -5.61 18.83
N MET A 226 8.03 -5.75 17.50
CA MET A 226 7.71 -7.01 16.83
C MET A 226 8.56 -8.14 17.40
N ARG A 227 7.91 -9.26 17.69
CA ARG A 227 8.54 -10.56 18.00
C ARG A 227 7.87 -11.61 17.14
N LEU A 228 8.60 -12.66 16.87
CA LEU A 228 8.07 -13.80 16.12
C LEU A 228 8.45 -15.10 16.84
N ASN A 229 7.70 -16.14 16.59
CA ASN A 229 8.07 -17.50 17.00
C ASN A 229 8.71 -18.22 15.79
N GLU A 230 9.99 -18.55 15.92
CA GLU A 230 10.80 -19.17 14.87
C GLU A 230 10.36 -20.60 14.53
N ASP A 231 9.61 -21.29 15.40
CA ASP A 231 9.04 -22.62 15.10
C ASP A 231 8.14 -22.59 13.85
N GLY A 232 7.56 -21.42 13.53
CA GLY A 232 6.80 -21.21 12.29
C GLY A 232 7.61 -21.37 11.01
N MET A 233 8.95 -21.24 11.05
CA MET A 233 9.81 -21.38 9.86
C MET A 233 9.73 -22.78 9.24
N ALA A 234 9.60 -23.82 10.07
CA ALA A 234 9.46 -25.21 9.60
C ALA A 234 8.19 -25.36 8.73
N HIS A 235 7.09 -24.70 9.12
CA HIS A 235 5.86 -24.69 8.33
C HIS A 235 6.04 -23.97 6.99
N GLY A 236 6.77 -22.84 6.99
CA GLY A 236 7.10 -22.10 5.77
C GLY A 236 7.91 -22.94 4.78
N VAL A 237 8.93 -23.65 5.27
CA VAL A 237 9.73 -24.56 4.45
C VAL A 237 8.86 -25.68 3.86
N ALA A 238 8.00 -26.32 4.68
CA ALA A 238 7.12 -27.37 4.21
C ALA A 238 6.13 -26.88 3.15
N LEU A 239 5.55 -25.70 3.32
CA LEU A 239 4.65 -25.07 2.33
C LEU A 239 5.38 -24.79 1.01
N HIS A 240 6.57 -24.20 1.05
CA HIS A 240 7.38 -23.97 -0.15
C HIS A 240 7.72 -25.28 -0.87
N MET A 241 8.09 -26.33 -0.14
CA MET A 241 8.37 -27.64 -0.74
C MET A 241 7.13 -28.22 -1.43
N VAL A 242 5.96 -28.19 -0.77
CA VAL A 242 4.72 -28.68 -1.38
C VAL A 242 4.34 -27.88 -2.61
N MET A 243 4.41 -26.54 -2.54
CA MET A 243 4.11 -25.66 -3.68
C MET A 243 5.07 -25.89 -4.87
N ALA A 244 6.33 -26.21 -4.61
CA ALA A 244 7.31 -26.48 -5.66
C ALA A 244 7.14 -27.88 -6.30
N LEU A 245 6.74 -28.87 -5.52
CA LEU A 245 6.68 -30.27 -5.95
C LEU A 245 5.28 -30.72 -6.46
N ASP A 246 4.22 -30.03 -6.08
CA ASP A 246 2.85 -30.33 -6.50
C ASP A 246 2.64 -29.78 -7.92
N ARG A 247 2.65 -30.66 -8.92
CA ARG A 247 2.53 -30.33 -10.36
C ARG A 247 1.08 -30.36 -10.82
#